data_17725d7e359780f841557fb239924e5e
#
_entry.id   17725d7e359780f841557fb239924e5e
#
_cell.length_a   1.000
_cell.length_b   1.000
_cell.length_c   1.000
_cell.angle_alpha   90.00
_cell.angle_beta   90.00
_cell.angle_gamma   90.00
#
_symmetry.space_group_name_H-M   'P 1'
#
loop_
_entity.id
_entity.type
_entity.pdbx_description
1 polymer ?
#
loop_
_entity_poly.entity_id
_entity_poly.type
_entity_poly.pdbx_seq_one_letter_code
_entity_poly.pdbx_strand_id
1 'polypeptide(L)'
;MTLLRFQEGVNRRGLSHRLSVVQRPQIGWVPVAAGVALVAFAARLVPVLRGGGLYGMGNYDDGVNFSAALGLGHGLLPYRDFLFLHPPGTVLALLPFAELSELVGDSNAMAAARVAWMLIGAGNAVLVARILWPAGRWAGAFAGLFYAVFFPAVYMEHSTLLEGVASSCLLAAMLLLSLRPPSPSGASRLVLAAGGLLGYSASVKIWGVVVVAAVVLWCIATRGVRHAVLLLLGAGAGVTAVCLPFFAAAPAAMWRMVVTDQLGRPRSTASATTRLVDIAGLRSVEPITGLWPVLLVVVFVGAAALMLAWSSEVGRLAGVVLVAVLILLLSTPSWFLHYSGLAAAPLAVVAGAAAAALSDRARRGWVRATIALLLCAGLVAGSVPDLTARLGRPFPGIELAVTVPSSGCVTSDDPTTLIQLDVLSRNIQFGCRFVVDLGGYSYDLESPGGHVPRNQNARWQRLAIDYLRSGRVVITARFSRKAGFDAGSARTVNGWHTMGRVGRYSLRVPTPAPAGSSR
;
A
#
# COMPACT_ATOMS: atom_id res chain seq x y z
N MET A 1 87.89 -22.63 -4.42
CA MET A 1 88.12 -23.25 -5.74
C MET A 1 86.76 -23.21 -6.45
N THR A 2 86.54 -22.13 -7.28
CA THR A 2 86.45 -22.15 -8.73
C THR A 2 85.23 -22.92 -9.24
N LEU A 3 84.28 -22.38 -9.97
CA LEU A 3 84.25 -21.59 -11.20
C LEU A 3 82.89 -20.97 -11.47
N LEU A 4 82.88 -19.70 -11.86
CA LEU A 4 81.82 -18.99 -12.56
C LEU A 4 81.48 -19.69 -13.92
N ARG A 5 80.22 -19.77 -14.30
CA ARG A 5 79.78 -19.78 -15.69
C ARG A 5 78.64 -18.83 -15.89
N PHE A 6 78.93 -17.79 -16.62
CA PHE A 6 78.00 -16.90 -17.33
C PHE A 6 77.26 -17.75 -18.41
N GLN A 7 75.97 -17.54 -18.49
CA GLN A 7 75.24 -17.81 -19.75
C GLN A 7 74.25 -16.70 -20.01
N GLU A 8 74.57 -15.92 -21.00
CA GLU A 8 73.68 -14.93 -21.65
C GLU A 8 72.48 -15.64 -22.24
N GLY A 9 71.27 -15.25 -21.81
CA GLY A 9 69.97 -15.66 -22.33
C GLY A 9 69.25 -14.50 -22.97
N VAL A 10 69.25 -14.49 -24.29
CA VAL A 10 68.61 -13.59 -25.26
C VAL A 10 67.25 -13.06 -24.81
N ASN A 11 67.19 -11.76 -24.68
CA ASN A 11 66.00 -10.93 -24.42
C ASN A 11 65.09 -10.90 -25.68
N ARG A 12 64.09 -11.83 -25.74
CA ARG A 12 63.00 -11.74 -26.70
C ARG A 12 61.94 -10.77 -26.14
N ARG A 13 62.01 -9.55 -26.57
CA ARG A 13 60.90 -8.58 -26.39
C ARG A 13 59.70 -9.09 -27.19
N GLY A 14 58.84 -9.83 -26.52
CA GLY A 14 57.47 -10.08 -26.97
C GLY A 14 56.68 -8.78 -26.88
N LEU A 15 56.38 -8.15 -28.00
CA LEU A 15 55.34 -7.13 -28.14
C LEU A 15 53.98 -7.82 -27.79
N SER A 16 53.62 -7.79 -26.52
CA SER A 16 52.24 -8.03 -26.15
C SER A 16 51.45 -6.80 -26.56
N HIS A 17 50.73 -6.91 -27.70
CA HIS A 17 49.62 -6.05 -28.01
C HIS A 17 48.66 -6.07 -26.80
N ARG A 18 48.78 -5.08 -25.94
CA ARG A 18 47.67 -4.74 -25.00
C ARG A 18 46.53 -4.24 -25.88
N LEU A 19 45.68 -5.18 -26.33
CA LEU A 19 44.35 -4.83 -26.76
C LEU A 19 43.72 -4.10 -25.56
N SER A 20 43.67 -2.80 -25.66
CA SER A 20 42.87 -1.97 -24.78
C SER A 20 41.43 -2.46 -24.91
N VAL A 21 41.01 -3.29 -23.97
CA VAL A 21 39.60 -3.61 -23.78
C VAL A 21 38.97 -2.25 -23.47
N VAL A 22 38.28 -1.70 -24.48
CA VAL A 22 37.44 -0.51 -24.33
C VAL A 22 36.47 -0.83 -23.19
N GLN A 23 36.77 -0.37 -21.99
CA GLN A 23 35.85 -0.46 -20.86
C GLN A 23 34.61 0.32 -21.26
N ARG A 24 33.55 -0.42 -21.68
CA ARG A 24 32.25 0.18 -21.91
C ARG A 24 31.87 0.95 -20.65
N PRO A 25 31.47 2.23 -20.77
CA PRO A 25 31.08 3.01 -19.61
C PRO A 25 30.02 2.23 -18.82
N GLN A 26 30.35 1.88 -17.59
CA GLN A 26 29.40 1.17 -16.74
C GLN A 26 28.37 2.19 -16.27
N ILE A 27 27.10 1.99 -16.64
CA ILE A 27 25.99 2.80 -16.12
C ILE A 27 26.02 2.67 -14.59
N GLY A 28 26.22 3.81 -13.93
CA GLY A 28 26.30 3.89 -12.47
C GLY A 28 24.92 3.64 -11.81
N TRP A 29 24.93 3.46 -10.50
CA TRP A 29 23.71 3.29 -9.71
C TRP A 29 22.76 4.49 -9.82
N VAL A 30 23.29 5.71 -9.69
CA VAL A 30 22.47 6.95 -9.58
C VAL A 30 21.54 7.16 -10.77
N PRO A 31 21.99 7.10 -12.05
CA PRO A 31 21.09 7.28 -13.18
C PRO A 31 20.01 6.19 -13.28
N VAL A 32 20.31 4.94 -12.90
CA VAL A 32 19.31 3.87 -12.88
C VAL A 32 18.28 4.13 -11.78
N ALA A 33 18.71 4.48 -10.58
CA ALA A 33 17.81 4.81 -9.47
C ALA A 33 16.90 5.99 -9.81
N ALA A 34 17.46 7.06 -10.41
CA ALA A 34 16.68 8.22 -10.85
C ALA A 34 15.66 7.86 -11.94
N GLY A 35 16.05 7.06 -12.94
CA GLY A 35 15.15 6.59 -13.99
C GLY A 35 14.01 5.73 -13.43
N VAL A 36 14.31 4.78 -12.55
CA VAL A 36 13.31 3.94 -11.86
C VAL A 36 12.36 4.80 -11.03
N ALA A 37 12.88 5.75 -10.25
CA ALA A 37 12.05 6.64 -9.43
C ALA A 37 11.11 7.50 -10.29
N LEU A 38 11.62 8.06 -11.40
CA LEU A 38 10.82 8.88 -12.31
C LEU A 38 9.69 8.07 -12.95
N VAL A 39 9.99 6.88 -13.46
CA VAL A 39 8.98 5.98 -14.05
C VAL A 39 7.94 5.59 -12.99
N ALA A 40 8.38 5.23 -11.78
CA ALA A 40 7.50 4.85 -10.70
C ALA A 40 6.56 5.99 -10.27
N PHE A 41 7.09 7.20 -10.13
CA PHE A 41 6.29 8.38 -9.80
C PHE A 41 5.29 8.71 -10.90
N ALA A 42 5.74 8.72 -12.16
CA ALA A 42 4.87 8.98 -13.31
C ALA A 42 3.75 7.93 -13.44
N ALA A 43 4.05 6.65 -13.22
CA ALA A 43 3.07 5.57 -13.26
C ALA A 43 1.95 5.73 -12.21
N ARG A 44 2.19 6.41 -11.10
CA ARG A 44 1.19 6.71 -10.07
C ARG A 44 0.45 8.02 -10.34
N LEU A 45 1.17 9.04 -10.76
CA LEU A 45 0.62 10.38 -10.98
C LEU A 45 -0.28 10.45 -12.23
N VAL A 46 0.16 9.89 -13.36
CA VAL A 46 -0.56 10.02 -14.64
C VAL A 46 -1.99 9.46 -14.58
N PRO A 47 -2.25 8.24 -14.06
CA PRO A 47 -3.60 7.71 -13.90
C PRO A 47 -4.49 8.57 -12.97
N VAL A 48 -3.91 9.17 -11.93
CA VAL A 48 -4.63 10.08 -11.00
C VAL A 48 -5.01 11.36 -11.72
N LEU A 49 -4.09 12.00 -12.46
CA LEU A 49 -4.38 13.23 -13.22
C LEU A 49 -5.48 12.98 -14.26
N ARG A 50 -5.51 11.80 -14.88
CA ARG A 50 -6.58 11.39 -15.82
C ARG A 50 -7.89 11.05 -15.13
N GLY A 51 -7.86 10.71 -13.84
CA GLY A 51 -9.01 10.29 -13.04
C GLY A 51 -9.71 11.39 -12.24
N GLY A 52 -9.27 12.64 -12.36
CA GLY A 52 -9.85 13.78 -11.63
C GLY A 52 -8.83 14.60 -10.85
N GLY A 53 -7.55 14.22 -10.91
CA GLY A 53 -6.45 14.94 -10.28
C GLY A 53 -6.28 14.64 -8.79
N LEU A 54 -5.39 15.39 -8.16
CA LEU A 54 -5.05 15.24 -6.75
C LEU A 54 -6.22 15.62 -5.81
N TYR A 55 -7.15 16.43 -6.29
CA TYR A 55 -8.37 16.84 -5.58
C TYR A 55 -9.59 15.99 -5.94
N GLY A 56 -9.40 14.95 -6.73
CA GLY A 56 -10.47 14.03 -7.11
C GLY A 56 -10.87 13.07 -5.99
N MET A 57 -12.00 12.39 -6.22
CA MET A 57 -12.48 11.30 -5.36
C MET A 57 -11.77 10.01 -5.71
N GLY A 58 -10.90 9.55 -4.82
CA GLY A 58 -10.16 8.30 -4.95
C GLY A 58 -10.87 7.10 -4.32
N ASN A 59 -10.09 6.28 -3.62
CA ASN A 59 -10.60 5.19 -2.78
C ASN A 59 -11.28 5.77 -1.53
N TYR A 60 -12.28 5.07 -1.00
CA TYR A 60 -12.95 5.48 0.24
C TYR A 60 -11.98 5.52 1.43
N ASP A 61 -11.11 4.52 1.54
CA ASP A 61 -10.15 4.38 2.64
C ASP A 61 -9.10 5.51 2.65
N ASP A 62 -8.85 6.16 1.50
CA ASP A 62 -8.03 7.35 1.36
C ASP A 62 -8.55 8.51 2.27
N GLY A 63 -9.85 8.81 2.17
CA GLY A 63 -10.50 9.77 3.04
C GLY A 63 -10.60 9.32 4.49
N VAL A 64 -10.85 8.03 4.73
CA VAL A 64 -10.89 7.46 6.09
C VAL A 64 -9.54 7.64 6.80
N ASN A 65 -8.44 7.26 6.16
CA ASN A 65 -7.11 7.34 6.74
C ASN A 65 -6.71 8.80 7.03
N PHE A 66 -6.98 9.71 6.08
CA PHE A 66 -6.66 11.12 6.26
C PHE A 66 -7.55 11.79 7.33
N SER A 67 -8.85 11.45 7.37
CA SER A 67 -9.75 11.92 8.43
C SER A 67 -9.31 11.47 9.82
N ALA A 68 -8.84 10.23 9.96
CA ALA A 68 -8.32 9.73 11.23
C ALA A 68 -7.07 10.52 11.68
N ALA A 69 -6.21 10.91 10.74
CA ALA A 69 -5.04 11.74 11.04
C ALA A 69 -5.45 13.17 11.43
N LEU A 70 -6.42 13.78 10.72
CA LEU A 70 -6.98 15.08 11.10
C LEU A 70 -7.59 15.04 12.52
N GLY A 71 -8.36 13.98 12.82
CA GLY A 71 -8.88 13.78 14.19
C GLY A 71 -7.77 13.76 15.23
N LEU A 72 -6.68 13.01 14.97
CA LEU A 72 -5.54 12.93 15.88
C LEU A 72 -4.83 14.29 16.04
N GLY A 73 -4.61 15.04 14.95
CA GLY A 73 -4.03 16.39 14.99
C GLY A 73 -4.86 17.36 15.84
N HIS A 74 -6.17 17.17 15.90
CA HIS A 74 -7.09 17.94 16.76
C HIS A 74 -7.29 17.31 18.17
N GLY A 75 -6.48 16.34 18.59
CA GLY A 75 -6.52 15.72 19.93
C GLY A 75 -7.55 14.62 20.12
N LEU A 76 -8.25 14.18 19.08
CA LEU A 76 -9.15 13.02 19.13
C LEU A 76 -8.34 11.73 18.93
N LEU A 77 -8.49 10.77 19.83
CA LEU A 77 -7.74 9.51 19.80
C LEU A 77 -8.52 8.41 19.07
N PRO A 78 -7.90 7.73 18.09
CA PRO A 78 -8.44 6.51 17.51
C PRO A 78 -8.85 5.53 18.61
N TYR A 79 -9.90 4.77 18.37
CA TYR A 79 -10.49 3.76 19.27
C TYR A 79 -11.22 4.33 20.47
N ARG A 80 -10.75 5.44 21.07
CA ARG A 80 -11.41 6.09 22.19
C ARG A 80 -12.53 7.02 21.73
N ASP A 81 -12.23 7.90 20.77
CA ASP A 81 -13.13 8.98 20.36
C ASP A 81 -13.84 8.69 19.04
N PHE A 82 -13.26 7.82 18.22
CA PHE A 82 -13.85 7.40 16.94
C PHE A 82 -13.43 5.98 16.55
N LEU A 83 -14.25 5.34 15.70
CA LEU A 83 -13.96 4.01 15.14
C LEU A 83 -12.86 4.11 14.11
N PHE A 84 -11.81 3.26 14.29
CA PHE A 84 -10.75 3.06 13.31
C PHE A 84 -10.32 1.59 13.29
N LEU A 85 -10.54 0.90 12.16
CA LEU A 85 -10.41 -0.56 12.07
C LEU A 85 -8.99 -1.06 11.76
N HIS A 86 -7.99 -0.19 11.82
CA HIS A 86 -6.60 -0.52 11.54
C HIS A 86 -5.69 -0.11 12.69
N PRO A 87 -4.48 -0.69 12.83
CA PRO A 87 -3.48 -0.18 13.76
C PRO A 87 -3.09 1.27 13.43
N PRO A 88 -2.54 2.05 14.39
CA PRO A 88 -2.41 3.51 14.27
C PRO A 88 -1.24 3.97 13.39
N GLY A 89 -0.39 3.06 12.88
CA GLY A 89 0.83 3.42 12.15
C GLY A 89 0.60 4.30 10.92
N THR A 90 -0.48 4.09 10.16
CA THR A 90 -0.83 4.96 9.03
C THR A 90 -1.29 6.34 9.47
N VAL A 91 -2.05 6.42 10.57
CA VAL A 91 -2.51 7.69 11.13
C VAL A 91 -1.30 8.55 11.53
N LEU A 92 -0.31 7.93 12.19
CA LEU A 92 0.95 8.61 12.54
C LEU A 92 1.77 9.01 11.31
N ALA A 93 1.81 8.20 10.26
CA ALA A 93 2.48 8.55 9.00
C ALA A 93 1.81 9.73 8.28
N LEU A 94 0.49 9.89 8.43
CA LEU A 94 -0.29 10.99 7.87
C LEU A 94 -0.34 12.24 8.75
N LEU A 95 0.04 12.13 10.03
CA LEU A 95 -0.06 13.24 10.98
C LEU A 95 0.66 14.52 10.53
N PRO A 96 1.87 14.48 9.93
CA PRO A 96 2.51 15.71 9.42
C PRO A 96 1.68 16.45 8.36
N PHE A 97 0.89 15.71 7.57
CA PHE A 97 -0.01 16.31 6.58
C PHE A 97 -1.31 16.80 7.22
N ALA A 98 -1.79 16.13 8.27
CA ALA A 98 -2.90 16.61 9.07
C ALA A 98 -2.57 17.95 9.75
N GLU A 99 -1.39 18.09 10.33
CA GLU A 99 -0.88 19.37 10.88
C GLU A 99 -0.73 20.44 9.78
N LEU A 100 -0.31 20.04 8.56
CA LEU A 100 -0.21 20.95 7.43
C LEU A 100 -1.57 21.56 7.04
N SER A 101 -2.68 20.87 7.32
CA SER A 101 -4.03 21.35 6.98
C SER A 101 -4.37 22.68 7.66
N GLU A 102 -3.82 22.95 8.83
CA GLU A 102 -3.98 24.23 9.54
C GLU A 102 -3.43 25.43 8.75
N LEU A 103 -2.46 25.17 7.87
CA LEU A 103 -1.80 26.23 7.07
C LEU A 103 -2.37 26.36 5.67
N VAL A 104 -2.77 25.23 5.05
CA VAL A 104 -3.11 25.20 3.62
C VAL A 104 -4.52 24.72 3.33
N GLY A 105 -5.28 24.30 4.34
CA GLY A 105 -6.60 23.66 4.22
C GLY A 105 -6.52 22.15 4.03
N ASP A 106 -7.63 21.46 4.34
CA ASP A 106 -7.73 19.99 4.33
C ASP A 106 -7.47 19.41 2.94
N SER A 107 -8.01 20.04 1.89
CA SER A 107 -7.91 19.58 0.51
C SER A 107 -6.49 19.62 -0.03
N ASN A 108 -5.76 20.72 0.22
CA ASN A 108 -4.36 20.88 -0.19
C ASN A 108 -3.44 19.94 0.61
N ALA A 109 -3.69 19.78 1.90
CA ALA A 109 -2.94 18.86 2.76
C ALA A 109 -3.13 17.40 2.32
N MET A 110 -4.34 16.99 1.97
CA MET A 110 -4.61 15.66 1.40
C MET A 110 -3.93 15.48 0.04
N ALA A 111 -3.93 16.50 -0.83
CA ALA A 111 -3.22 16.46 -2.10
C ALA A 111 -1.71 16.27 -1.89
N ALA A 112 -1.12 16.98 -0.92
CA ALA A 112 0.29 16.81 -0.53
C ALA A 112 0.58 15.39 0.00
N ALA A 113 -0.30 14.84 0.84
CA ALA A 113 -0.20 13.47 1.32
C ALA A 113 -0.24 12.44 0.18
N ARG A 114 -1.11 12.60 -0.80
CA ARG A 114 -1.17 11.75 -2.00
C ARG A 114 0.13 11.78 -2.78
N VAL A 115 0.70 12.96 -3.00
CA VAL A 115 2.01 13.10 -3.66
C VAL A 115 3.11 12.40 -2.85
N ALA A 116 3.12 12.54 -1.53
CA ALA A 116 4.08 11.86 -0.65
C ALA A 116 3.97 10.33 -0.76
N TRP A 117 2.75 9.77 -0.85
CA TRP A 117 2.54 8.33 -1.06
C TRP A 117 3.05 7.88 -2.44
N MET A 118 2.88 8.68 -3.48
CA MET A 118 3.48 8.41 -4.80
C MET A 118 5.02 8.43 -4.74
N LEU A 119 5.61 9.34 -3.95
CA LEU A 119 7.06 9.39 -3.71
C LEU A 119 7.55 8.20 -2.88
N ILE A 120 6.77 7.74 -1.88
CA ILE A 120 7.02 6.49 -1.16
C ILE A 120 7.05 5.33 -2.16
N GLY A 121 6.10 5.25 -3.09
CA GLY A 121 6.07 4.23 -4.14
C GLY A 121 7.28 4.30 -5.07
N ALA A 122 7.74 5.50 -5.42
CA ALA A 122 8.99 5.69 -6.16
C ALA A 122 10.20 5.20 -5.36
N GLY A 123 10.26 5.51 -4.06
CA GLY A 123 11.26 5.00 -3.14
C GLY A 123 11.25 3.47 -3.03
N ASN A 124 10.06 2.86 -2.99
CA ASN A 124 9.90 1.40 -2.97
C ASN A 124 10.48 0.75 -4.23
N ALA A 125 10.23 1.32 -5.41
CA ALA A 125 10.82 0.83 -6.66
C ALA A 125 12.36 0.92 -6.64
N VAL A 126 12.91 1.99 -6.11
CA VAL A 126 14.37 2.17 -5.92
C VAL A 126 14.91 1.17 -4.89
N LEU A 127 14.19 0.90 -3.79
CA LEU A 127 14.59 -0.11 -2.81
C LEU A 127 14.64 -1.52 -3.43
N VAL A 128 13.65 -1.89 -4.23
CA VAL A 128 13.65 -3.16 -4.99
C VAL A 128 14.88 -3.24 -5.90
N ALA A 129 15.14 -2.19 -6.69
CA ALA A 129 16.32 -2.11 -7.54
C ALA A 129 17.62 -2.24 -6.71
N ARG A 130 17.70 -1.60 -5.54
CA ARG A 130 18.88 -1.61 -4.66
C ARG A 130 19.14 -2.98 -4.06
N ILE A 131 18.10 -3.68 -3.65
CA ILE A 131 18.18 -5.05 -3.10
C ILE A 131 18.78 -6.00 -4.13
N LEU A 132 18.42 -5.87 -5.39
CA LEU A 132 18.87 -6.75 -6.49
C LEU A 132 20.13 -6.25 -7.19
N TRP A 133 20.62 -5.03 -6.88
CA TRP A 133 21.81 -4.45 -7.52
C TRP A 133 23.07 -5.32 -7.39
N PRO A 134 23.35 -5.97 -6.22
CA PRO A 134 24.51 -6.87 -6.08
C PRO A 134 24.43 -8.14 -6.96
N ALA A 135 23.21 -8.58 -7.32
CA ALA A 135 23.01 -9.72 -8.23
C ALA A 135 23.19 -9.34 -9.72
N GLY A 136 23.36 -8.05 -9.99
CA GLY A 136 23.61 -7.50 -11.34
C GLY A 136 22.75 -6.27 -11.61
N ARG A 137 23.39 -5.27 -12.26
CA ARG A 137 22.72 -3.99 -12.58
C ARG A 137 21.42 -4.15 -13.38
N TRP A 138 21.38 -5.10 -14.31
CA TRP A 138 20.21 -5.38 -15.13
C TRP A 138 19.09 -6.03 -14.32
N ALA A 139 19.43 -6.94 -13.42
CA ALA A 139 18.46 -7.55 -12.51
C ALA A 139 17.84 -6.49 -11.57
N GLY A 140 18.67 -5.61 -11.03
CA GLY A 140 18.20 -4.49 -10.21
C GLY A 140 17.30 -3.53 -10.99
N ALA A 141 17.74 -3.09 -12.19
CA ALA A 141 16.95 -2.19 -13.03
C ALA A 141 15.61 -2.83 -13.43
N PHE A 142 15.61 -4.08 -13.87
CA PHE A 142 14.40 -4.82 -14.22
C PHE A 142 13.45 -4.95 -13.04
N ALA A 143 13.93 -5.38 -11.89
CA ALA A 143 13.09 -5.55 -10.70
C ALA A 143 12.46 -4.22 -10.23
N GLY A 144 13.26 -3.13 -10.25
CA GLY A 144 12.78 -1.80 -9.93
C GLY A 144 11.74 -1.29 -10.92
N LEU A 145 11.96 -1.45 -12.23
CA LEU A 145 11.01 -1.07 -13.27
C LEU A 145 9.75 -1.95 -13.22
N PHE A 146 9.89 -3.26 -12.96
CA PHE A 146 8.74 -4.13 -12.76
C PHE A 146 7.85 -3.60 -11.63
N TYR A 147 8.42 -3.33 -10.46
CA TYR A 147 7.65 -2.74 -9.35
C TYR A 147 7.06 -1.37 -9.70
N ALA A 148 7.81 -0.55 -10.42
CA ALA A 148 7.41 0.80 -10.79
C ALA A 148 6.10 0.84 -11.57
N VAL A 149 5.88 -0.11 -12.49
CA VAL A 149 4.72 -0.15 -13.39
C VAL A 149 3.73 -1.27 -13.06
N PHE A 150 4.01 -2.11 -12.07
CA PHE A 150 3.13 -3.20 -11.68
C PHE A 150 1.85 -2.66 -11.03
N PHE A 151 0.70 -2.93 -11.66
CA PHE A 151 -0.57 -2.31 -11.28
C PHE A 151 -0.93 -2.43 -9.79
N PRO A 152 -0.80 -3.59 -9.12
CA PRO A 152 -1.04 -3.68 -7.68
C PRO A 152 -0.19 -2.70 -6.85
N ALA A 153 1.08 -2.47 -7.23
CA ALA A 153 1.94 -1.47 -6.57
C ALA A 153 1.47 -0.05 -6.87
N VAL A 154 1.19 0.25 -8.14
CA VAL A 154 0.66 1.56 -8.55
C VAL A 154 -0.64 1.86 -7.82
N TYR A 155 -1.56 0.88 -7.76
CA TYR A 155 -2.87 1.07 -7.14
C TYR A 155 -2.82 1.31 -5.63
N MET A 156 -1.93 0.65 -4.90
CA MET A 156 -1.82 0.85 -3.44
C MET A 156 -1.08 2.14 -3.05
N GLU A 157 -0.32 2.74 -3.98
CA GLU A 157 0.56 3.87 -3.69
C GLU A 157 0.15 5.17 -4.42
N HIS A 158 -0.95 5.16 -5.20
CA HIS A 158 -1.46 6.37 -5.84
C HIS A 158 -2.23 7.29 -4.88
N SER A 159 -2.60 6.78 -3.70
CA SER A 159 -3.32 7.49 -2.65
C SER A 159 -2.91 6.98 -1.27
N THR A 160 -3.45 7.55 -0.20
CA THR A 160 -3.00 7.32 1.19
C THR A 160 -3.49 5.98 1.76
N LEU A 161 -3.28 4.88 1.00
CA LEU A 161 -3.58 3.52 1.44
C LEU A 161 -2.45 2.96 2.32
N LEU A 162 -2.76 1.94 3.12
CA LEU A 162 -1.86 1.40 4.12
C LEU A 162 -0.68 0.62 3.53
N GLU A 163 -0.93 -0.10 2.43
CA GLU A 163 -0.03 -1.10 1.89
C GLU A 163 1.28 -0.51 1.38
N GLY A 164 1.28 0.74 0.88
CA GLY A 164 2.47 1.42 0.39
C GLY A 164 3.53 1.59 1.48
N VAL A 165 3.13 2.10 2.65
CA VAL A 165 4.02 2.28 3.81
C VAL A 165 4.47 0.92 4.38
N ALA A 166 3.55 -0.05 4.47
CA ALA A 166 3.89 -1.40 4.92
C ALA A 166 4.94 -2.06 4.01
N SER A 167 4.83 -1.86 2.69
CA SER A 167 5.80 -2.35 1.70
C SER A 167 7.16 -1.67 1.83
N SER A 168 7.20 -0.35 2.13
CA SER A 168 8.46 0.36 2.40
C SER A 168 9.22 -0.26 3.55
N CYS A 169 8.53 -0.54 4.65
CA CYS A 169 9.13 -1.16 5.83
C CYS A 169 9.64 -2.57 5.53
N LEU A 170 8.87 -3.37 4.79
CA LEU A 170 9.30 -4.70 4.34
C LEU A 170 10.55 -4.61 3.46
N LEU A 171 10.56 -3.76 2.45
CA LEU A 171 11.70 -3.61 1.53
C LEU A 171 12.94 -3.09 2.25
N ALA A 172 12.80 -2.12 3.16
CA ALA A 172 13.88 -1.63 3.98
C ALA A 172 14.43 -2.74 4.91
N ALA A 173 13.55 -3.55 5.52
CA ALA A 173 13.96 -4.69 6.33
C ALA A 173 14.71 -5.75 5.48
N MET A 174 14.20 -6.06 4.27
CA MET A 174 14.88 -6.97 3.34
C MET A 174 16.25 -6.44 2.92
N LEU A 175 16.37 -5.13 2.68
CA LEU A 175 17.66 -4.51 2.37
C LEU A 175 18.63 -4.65 3.55
N LEU A 176 18.22 -4.33 4.78
CA LEU A 176 19.06 -4.48 5.98
C LEU A 176 19.51 -5.93 6.18
N LEU A 177 18.60 -6.88 5.98
CA LEU A 177 18.90 -8.31 6.06
C LEU A 177 19.84 -8.79 4.94
N SER A 178 19.93 -8.08 3.81
CA SER A 178 20.86 -8.43 2.71
C SER A 178 22.26 -7.88 2.92
N LEU A 179 22.44 -6.90 3.81
CA LEU A 179 23.75 -6.33 4.10
C LEU A 179 24.63 -7.31 4.89
N ARG A 180 25.91 -7.27 4.62
CA ARG A 180 26.92 -8.11 5.28
C ARG A 180 27.94 -7.23 5.99
N PRO A 181 27.66 -6.77 7.22
CA PRO A 181 28.58 -5.96 7.97
C PRO A 181 29.80 -6.78 8.41
N PRO A 182 30.98 -6.13 8.58
CA PRO A 182 32.20 -6.82 8.92
C PRO A 182 32.25 -7.39 10.35
N SER A 183 31.34 -6.94 11.23
CA SER A 183 31.32 -7.36 12.64
C SER A 183 30.02 -8.11 13.00
N PRO A 184 30.09 -9.11 13.90
CA PRO A 184 28.91 -9.81 14.42
C PRO A 184 27.93 -8.88 15.14
N SER A 185 28.43 -7.86 15.84
CA SER A 185 27.59 -6.84 16.50
C SER A 185 26.85 -5.97 15.49
N GLY A 186 27.47 -5.64 14.36
CA GLY A 186 26.83 -4.95 13.24
C GLY A 186 25.70 -5.79 12.64
N ALA A 187 25.92 -7.08 12.43
CA ALA A 187 24.89 -7.99 11.95
C ALA A 187 23.68 -8.05 12.90
N SER A 188 23.92 -8.15 14.21
CA SER A 188 22.85 -8.16 15.21
C SER A 188 22.05 -6.87 15.23
N ARG A 189 22.69 -5.70 15.10
CA ARG A 189 22.01 -4.39 15.01
C ARG A 189 21.13 -4.29 13.76
N LEU A 190 21.60 -4.77 12.61
CA LEU A 190 20.82 -4.76 11.37
C LEU A 190 19.58 -5.66 11.47
N VAL A 191 19.71 -6.82 12.09
CA VAL A 191 18.58 -7.74 12.33
C VAL A 191 17.56 -7.11 13.28
N LEU A 192 18.02 -6.49 14.37
CA LEU A 192 17.13 -5.78 15.31
C LEU A 192 16.39 -4.63 14.62
N ALA A 193 17.09 -3.81 13.82
CA ALA A 193 16.48 -2.72 13.06
C ALA A 193 15.49 -3.22 12.01
N ALA A 194 15.82 -4.31 11.30
CA ALA A 194 14.90 -4.95 10.36
C ALA A 194 13.64 -5.44 11.07
N GLY A 195 13.78 -6.02 12.28
CA GLY A 195 12.65 -6.34 13.15
C GLY A 195 11.80 -5.11 13.47
N GLY A 196 12.41 -4.01 13.89
CA GLY A 196 11.70 -2.75 14.18
C GLY A 196 10.86 -2.23 13.01
N LEU A 197 11.41 -2.27 11.79
CA LEU A 197 10.70 -1.91 10.57
C LEU A 197 9.51 -2.85 10.30
N LEU A 198 9.70 -4.16 10.48
CA LEU A 198 8.62 -5.14 10.33
C LEU A 198 7.53 -4.95 11.40
N GLY A 199 7.91 -4.60 12.63
CA GLY A 199 6.98 -4.23 13.70
C GLY A 199 6.18 -2.97 13.35
N TYR A 200 6.82 -1.95 12.79
CA TYR A 200 6.10 -0.78 12.28
C TYR A 200 5.14 -1.18 11.15
N SER A 201 5.56 -2.03 10.20
CA SER A 201 4.68 -2.55 9.14
C SER A 201 3.42 -3.24 9.72
N ALA A 202 3.58 -4.03 10.79
CA ALA A 202 2.45 -4.66 11.49
C ALA A 202 1.56 -3.63 12.20
N SER A 203 2.14 -2.50 12.64
CA SER A 203 1.42 -1.37 13.23
C SER A 203 0.72 -0.47 12.20
N VAL A 204 1.03 -0.63 10.91
CA VAL A 204 0.30 -0.03 9.78
C VAL A 204 -0.89 -0.91 9.40
N LYS A 205 -0.66 -2.20 9.26
CA LYS A 205 -1.71 -3.18 8.91
C LYS A 205 -1.45 -4.48 9.67
N ILE A 206 -2.44 -4.97 10.41
CA ILE A 206 -2.29 -6.15 11.28
C ILE A 206 -1.76 -7.37 10.52
N TRP A 207 -2.00 -7.48 9.23
CA TRP A 207 -1.48 -8.55 8.38
C TRP A 207 0.05 -8.59 8.26
N GLY A 208 0.73 -7.49 8.63
CA GLY A 208 2.18 -7.46 8.80
C GLY A 208 2.71 -8.51 9.79
N VAL A 209 1.88 -8.98 10.73
CA VAL A 209 2.24 -10.08 11.63
C VAL A 209 2.58 -11.37 10.86
N VAL A 210 1.87 -11.66 9.77
CA VAL A 210 2.17 -12.82 8.89
C VAL A 210 3.53 -12.64 8.21
N VAL A 211 3.85 -11.42 7.80
CA VAL A 211 5.16 -11.09 7.21
C VAL A 211 6.27 -11.24 8.26
N VAL A 212 6.06 -10.76 9.49
CA VAL A 212 7.00 -10.97 10.60
C VAL A 212 7.24 -12.44 10.82
N ALA A 213 6.19 -13.26 10.92
CA ALA A 213 6.31 -14.71 11.11
C ALA A 213 7.09 -15.39 9.98
N ALA A 214 6.83 -15.02 8.72
CA ALA A 214 7.54 -15.54 7.55
C ALA A 214 9.04 -15.21 7.60
N VAL A 215 9.41 -13.98 7.94
CA VAL A 215 10.81 -13.56 8.05
C VAL A 215 11.49 -14.21 9.26
N VAL A 216 10.79 -14.41 10.37
CA VAL A 216 11.29 -15.16 11.54
C VAL A 216 11.62 -16.61 11.16
N LEU A 217 10.70 -17.30 10.50
CA LEU A 217 10.92 -18.68 10.03
C LEU A 217 12.12 -18.77 9.08
N TRP A 218 12.21 -17.85 8.12
CA TRP A 218 13.37 -17.74 7.25
C TRP A 218 14.66 -17.50 8.05
N CYS A 219 14.62 -16.62 9.05
CA CYS A 219 15.76 -16.29 9.90
C CYS A 219 16.22 -17.50 10.73
N ILE A 220 15.29 -18.28 11.31
CA ILE A 220 15.60 -19.54 12.01
C ILE A 220 16.34 -20.49 11.07
N ALA A 221 15.82 -20.70 9.87
CA ALA A 221 16.34 -21.65 8.90
C ALA A 221 17.71 -21.27 8.32
N THR A 222 18.04 -19.96 8.25
CA THR A 222 19.23 -19.47 7.53
C THR A 222 20.28 -18.82 8.42
N ARG A 223 19.89 -18.25 9.57
CA ARG A 223 20.75 -17.46 10.49
C ARG A 223 20.74 -17.93 11.92
N GLY A 224 19.88 -18.89 12.25
CA GLY A 224 19.73 -19.47 13.56
C GLY A 224 18.81 -18.69 14.51
N VAL A 225 18.46 -19.36 15.61
CA VAL A 225 17.46 -18.92 16.60
C VAL A 225 17.82 -17.57 17.23
N ARG A 226 19.12 -17.31 17.51
CA ARG A 226 19.56 -16.04 18.10
C ARG A 226 19.14 -14.82 17.26
N HIS A 227 19.33 -14.87 15.95
CA HIS A 227 18.94 -13.78 15.05
C HIS A 227 17.42 -13.66 14.92
N ALA A 228 16.70 -14.79 14.95
CA ALA A 228 15.23 -14.79 14.97
C ALA A 228 14.68 -14.13 16.24
N VAL A 229 15.27 -14.38 17.40
CA VAL A 229 14.92 -13.72 18.66
C VAL A 229 15.19 -12.20 18.57
N LEU A 230 16.35 -11.79 18.05
CA LEU A 230 16.65 -10.37 17.85
C LEU A 230 15.65 -9.69 16.91
N LEU A 231 15.25 -10.37 15.84
CA LEU A 231 14.24 -9.88 14.91
C LEU A 231 12.88 -9.72 15.61
N LEU A 232 12.46 -10.69 16.42
CA LEU A 232 11.22 -10.62 17.21
C LEU A 232 11.26 -9.52 18.25
N LEU A 233 12.40 -9.33 18.95
CA LEU A 233 12.57 -8.21 19.90
C LEU A 233 12.45 -6.86 19.19
N GLY A 234 13.08 -6.72 18.02
CA GLY A 234 12.92 -5.54 17.18
C GLY A 234 11.47 -5.31 16.77
N ALA A 235 10.79 -6.37 16.30
CA ALA A 235 9.40 -6.27 15.88
C ALA A 235 8.47 -5.92 17.05
N GLY A 236 8.66 -6.53 18.20
CA GLY A 236 7.96 -6.18 19.43
C GLY A 236 8.18 -4.73 19.82
N ALA A 237 9.43 -4.25 19.79
CA ALA A 237 9.74 -2.85 20.09
C ALA A 237 9.06 -1.89 19.10
N GLY A 238 9.06 -2.20 17.80
CA GLY A 238 8.39 -1.40 16.77
C GLY A 238 6.87 -1.33 16.97
N VAL A 239 6.22 -2.48 17.25
CA VAL A 239 4.78 -2.53 17.57
C VAL A 239 4.48 -1.73 18.84
N THR A 240 5.26 -1.96 19.89
CA THR A 240 5.04 -1.29 21.20
C THR A 240 5.18 0.22 21.08
N ALA A 241 6.23 0.71 20.41
CA ALA A 241 6.45 2.14 20.24
C ALA A 241 5.28 2.86 19.54
N VAL A 242 4.63 2.18 18.59
CA VAL A 242 3.53 2.75 17.80
C VAL A 242 2.18 2.52 18.45
N CYS A 243 1.91 1.31 18.95
CA CYS A 243 0.57 0.91 19.39
C CYS A 243 0.31 1.18 20.88
N LEU A 244 1.35 1.17 21.74
CA LEU A 244 1.17 1.25 23.20
C LEU A 244 0.43 2.51 23.68
N PRO A 245 0.71 3.73 23.16
CA PRO A 245 -0.01 4.93 23.62
C PRO A 245 -1.53 4.83 23.40
N PHE A 246 -1.94 4.32 22.25
CA PHE A 246 -3.35 4.16 21.87
C PHE A 246 -4.01 2.98 22.61
N PHE A 247 -3.26 1.89 22.79
CA PHE A 247 -3.73 0.75 23.56
C PHE A 247 -3.94 1.12 25.04
N ALA A 248 -3.03 1.89 25.64
CA ALA A 248 -3.19 2.36 27.01
C ALA A 248 -4.41 3.27 27.17
N ALA A 249 -4.74 4.08 26.14
CA ALA A 249 -5.90 4.98 26.16
C ALA A 249 -7.25 4.24 26.01
N ALA A 250 -7.30 3.14 25.26
CA ALA A 250 -8.53 2.40 24.96
C ALA A 250 -8.28 0.91 24.65
N PRO A 251 -7.82 0.09 25.64
CA PRO A 251 -7.33 -1.26 25.37
C PRO A 251 -8.37 -2.20 24.78
N ALA A 252 -9.57 -2.26 25.37
CA ALA A 252 -10.64 -3.14 24.89
C ALA A 252 -11.14 -2.72 23.50
N ALA A 253 -11.32 -1.42 23.27
CA ALA A 253 -11.79 -0.91 21.98
C ALA A 253 -10.74 -1.11 20.88
N MET A 254 -9.47 -0.83 21.15
CA MET A 254 -8.40 -1.06 20.17
C MET A 254 -8.28 -2.55 19.82
N TRP A 255 -8.29 -3.44 20.81
CA TRP A 255 -8.24 -4.88 20.55
C TRP A 255 -9.42 -5.32 19.69
N ARG A 256 -10.63 -4.91 20.05
CA ARG A 256 -11.83 -5.23 19.27
C ARG A 256 -11.70 -4.75 17.84
N MET A 257 -11.47 -3.45 17.61
CA MET A 257 -11.47 -2.84 16.26
C MET A 257 -10.34 -3.38 15.38
N VAL A 258 -9.13 -3.54 15.95
CA VAL A 258 -7.94 -3.94 15.19
C VAL A 258 -7.85 -5.45 14.98
N VAL A 259 -8.32 -6.26 15.94
CA VAL A 259 -8.18 -7.73 15.88
C VAL A 259 -9.53 -8.40 15.62
N THR A 260 -10.47 -8.25 16.56
CA THR A 260 -11.72 -9.02 16.53
C THR A 260 -12.57 -8.69 15.31
N ASP A 261 -12.78 -7.39 15.05
CA ASP A 261 -13.59 -6.93 13.92
C ASP A 261 -12.93 -7.23 12.56
N GLN A 262 -11.60 -7.27 12.50
CA GLN A 262 -10.89 -7.66 11.28
C GLN A 262 -11.02 -9.18 10.98
N LEU A 263 -10.90 -10.02 12.01
CA LEU A 263 -11.05 -11.47 11.85
C LEU A 263 -12.50 -11.88 11.62
N GLY A 264 -13.45 -11.14 12.20
CA GLY A 264 -14.87 -11.38 12.09
C GLY A 264 -15.55 -10.80 10.84
N ARG A 265 -14.79 -10.21 9.90
CA ARG A 265 -15.38 -9.65 8.68
C ARG A 265 -16.14 -10.70 7.87
N PRO A 266 -17.30 -10.34 7.27
CA PRO A 266 -18.04 -11.24 6.40
C PRO A 266 -17.18 -11.63 5.19
N ARG A 267 -17.39 -12.86 4.71
CA ARG A 267 -16.67 -13.36 3.53
C ARG A 267 -17.10 -12.59 2.29
N SER A 268 -16.11 -12.09 1.57
CA SER A 268 -16.31 -11.47 0.25
C SER A 268 -16.81 -12.49 -0.76
N THR A 269 -17.60 -12.03 -1.72
CA THR A 269 -18.02 -12.81 -2.90
C THR A 269 -16.89 -12.96 -3.93
N ALA A 270 -15.75 -12.30 -3.75
CA ALA A 270 -14.60 -12.42 -4.64
C ALA A 270 -14.04 -13.85 -4.62
N SER A 271 -14.10 -14.52 -5.76
CA SER A 271 -13.57 -15.87 -5.95
C SER A 271 -12.04 -15.90 -5.83
N ALA A 272 -11.46 -17.08 -5.61
CA ALA A 272 -10.00 -17.24 -5.64
C ALA A 272 -9.41 -16.80 -6.99
N THR A 273 -10.10 -17.04 -8.09
CA THR A 273 -9.73 -16.58 -9.43
C THR A 273 -9.66 -15.06 -9.51
N THR A 274 -10.70 -14.35 -9.02
CA THR A 274 -10.71 -12.89 -8.97
C THR A 274 -9.53 -12.36 -8.18
N ARG A 275 -9.24 -12.97 -7.02
CA ARG A 275 -8.09 -12.58 -6.19
C ARG A 275 -6.76 -12.80 -6.91
N LEU A 276 -6.58 -13.94 -7.60
CA LEU A 276 -5.37 -14.22 -8.38
C LEU A 276 -5.21 -13.25 -9.55
N VAL A 277 -6.29 -12.92 -10.26
CA VAL A 277 -6.29 -11.91 -11.33
C VAL A 277 -5.84 -10.54 -10.80
N ASP A 278 -6.40 -10.13 -9.66
CA ASP A 278 -6.02 -8.86 -9.02
C ASP A 278 -4.54 -8.88 -8.55
N ILE A 279 -4.08 -9.98 -7.94
CA ILE A 279 -2.69 -10.15 -7.48
C ILE A 279 -1.71 -10.15 -8.67
N ALA A 280 -2.12 -10.74 -9.79
CA ALA A 280 -1.31 -10.78 -11.01
C ALA A 280 -1.30 -9.44 -11.79
N GLY A 281 -2.11 -8.46 -11.38
CA GLY A 281 -2.25 -7.18 -12.09
C GLY A 281 -2.97 -7.30 -13.44
N LEU A 282 -3.85 -8.28 -13.60
CA LEU A 282 -4.54 -8.56 -14.88
C LEU A 282 -5.96 -7.99 -14.95
N ARG A 283 -6.36 -7.18 -13.99
CA ARG A 283 -7.75 -6.68 -13.91
C ARG A 283 -8.17 -5.81 -15.08
N SER A 284 -7.25 -5.11 -15.71
CA SER A 284 -7.49 -4.27 -16.89
C SER A 284 -7.68 -5.07 -18.18
N VAL A 285 -7.40 -6.37 -18.14
CA VAL A 285 -7.55 -7.28 -19.27
C VAL A 285 -8.92 -7.96 -19.19
N GLU A 286 -9.97 -7.32 -19.66
CA GLU A 286 -11.34 -7.89 -19.70
C GLU A 286 -11.66 -8.57 -21.04
N PRO A 287 -12.56 -9.59 -21.06
CA PRO A 287 -13.38 -10.14 -19.98
C PRO A 287 -12.77 -11.35 -19.25
N ILE A 288 -13.03 -11.47 -17.95
CA ILE A 288 -12.51 -12.52 -17.03
C ILE A 288 -12.78 -13.96 -17.53
N THR A 289 -13.82 -14.19 -18.32
CA THR A 289 -14.20 -15.52 -18.82
C THR A 289 -13.20 -16.17 -19.76
N GLY A 290 -12.33 -15.38 -20.43
CA GLY A 290 -11.24 -15.87 -21.31
C GLY A 290 -9.87 -15.92 -20.64
N LEU A 291 -9.72 -15.51 -19.37
CA LEU A 291 -8.43 -15.34 -18.72
C LEU A 291 -7.81 -16.61 -18.13
N TRP A 292 -8.53 -17.76 -18.10
CA TRP A 292 -7.99 -18.99 -17.54
C TRP A 292 -6.64 -19.43 -18.13
N PRO A 293 -6.44 -19.44 -19.46
CA PRO A 293 -5.15 -19.80 -20.03
C PRO A 293 -4.05 -18.81 -19.64
N VAL A 294 -4.35 -17.49 -19.63
CA VAL A 294 -3.42 -16.45 -19.23
C VAL A 294 -3.05 -16.60 -17.75
N LEU A 295 -4.03 -16.85 -16.88
CA LEU A 295 -3.80 -17.05 -15.46
C LEU A 295 -2.95 -18.30 -15.20
N LEU A 296 -3.17 -19.40 -15.89
CA LEU A 296 -2.34 -20.61 -15.80
C LEU A 296 -0.89 -20.33 -16.22
N VAL A 297 -0.69 -19.59 -17.31
CA VAL A 297 0.65 -19.16 -17.74
C VAL A 297 1.32 -18.29 -16.67
N VAL A 298 0.60 -17.31 -16.11
CA VAL A 298 1.13 -16.43 -15.06
C VAL A 298 1.50 -17.21 -13.80
N VAL A 299 0.65 -18.15 -13.37
CA VAL A 299 0.94 -19.03 -12.20
C VAL A 299 2.16 -19.91 -12.48
N PHE A 300 2.24 -20.51 -13.67
CA PHE A 300 3.39 -21.33 -14.07
C PHE A 300 4.68 -20.52 -14.13
N VAL A 301 4.65 -19.34 -14.78
CA VAL A 301 5.80 -18.42 -14.83
C VAL A 301 6.20 -17.94 -13.44
N GLY A 302 5.22 -17.62 -12.59
CA GLY A 302 5.46 -17.24 -11.20
C GLY A 302 6.13 -18.37 -10.38
N ALA A 303 5.66 -19.61 -10.53
CA ALA A 303 6.27 -20.77 -9.89
C ALA A 303 7.70 -21.03 -10.39
N ALA A 304 7.92 -20.94 -11.71
CA ALA A 304 9.25 -21.05 -12.29
C ALA A 304 10.19 -19.94 -11.82
N ALA A 305 9.70 -18.70 -11.74
CA ALA A 305 10.46 -17.58 -11.20
C ALA A 305 10.82 -17.80 -9.73
N LEU A 306 9.90 -18.31 -8.91
CA LEU A 306 10.16 -18.65 -7.52
C LEU A 306 11.25 -19.73 -7.39
N MET A 307 11.18 -20.80 -8.19
CA MET A 307 12.21 -21.85 -8.22
C MET A 307 13.59 -21.30 -8.62
N LEU A 308 13.65 -20.43 -9.63
CA LEU A 308 14.88 -19.79 -10.06
C LEU A 308 15.45 -18.85 -8.98
N ALA A 309 14.60 -18.06 -8.35
CA ALA A 309 14.96 -17.12 -7.28
C ALA A 309 15.51 -17.85 -6.04
N TRP A 310 15.09 -19.11 -5.80
CA TRP A 310 15.52 -19.90 -4.64
C TRP A 310 17.02 -20.13 -4.58
N SER A 311 17.74 -19.97 -5.71
CA SER A 311 19.20 -20.08 -5.77
C SER A 311 19.94 -18.98 -4.99
N SER A 312 19.29 -17.86 -4.65
CA SER A 312 19.88 -16.74 -3.91
C SER A 312 19.26 -16.56 -2.52
N GLU A 313 20.04 -16.03 -1.56
CA GLU A 313 19.54 -15.77 -0.20
C GLU A 313 18.37 -14.76 -0.21
N VAL A 314 18.51 -13.69 -0.97
CA VAL A 314 17.46 -12.67 -1.13
C VAL A 314 16.22 -13.23 -1.81
N GLY A 315 16.40 -14.08 -2.83
CA GLY A 315 15.29 -14.75 -3.51
C GLY A 315 14.55 -15.71 -2.58
N ARG A 316 15.26 -16.47 -1.71
CA ARG A 316 14.61 -17.31 -0.68
C ARG A 316 13.81 -16.49 0.32
N LEU A 317 14.37 -15.37 0.83
CA LEU A 317 13.66 -14.48 1.73
C LEU A 317 12.38 -13.95 1.08
N ALA A 318 12.50 -13.38 -0.13
CA ALA A 318 11.36 -12.87 -0.86
C ALA A 318 10.33 -13.95 -1.19
N GLY A 319 10.80 -15.17 -1.54
CA GLY A 319 9.95 -16.31 -1.84
C GLY A 319 9.12 -16.77 -0.63
N VAL A 320 9.74 -16.88 0.54
CA VAL A 320 9.03 -17.24 1.79
C VAL A 320 7.97 -16.19 2.14
N VAL A 321 8.32 -14.89 2.05
CA VAL A 321 7.37 -13.80 2.28
C VAL A 321 6.25 -13.83 1.24
N LEU A 322 6.56 -14.00 -0.04
CA LEU A 322 5.56 -14.08 -1.11
C LEU A 322 4.56 -15.21 -0.86
N VAL A 323 5.03 -16.41 -0.55
CA VAL A 323 4.17 -17.57 -0.27
C VAL A 323 3.28 -17.30 0.93
N ALA A 324 3.81 -16.75 2.02
CA ALA A 324 3.03 -16.42 3.21
C ALA A 324 1.95 -15.35 2.91
N VAL A 325 2.30 -14.32 2.13
CA VAL A 325 1.35 -13.28 1.69
C VAL A 325 0.29 -13.85 0.75
N LEU A 326 0.64 -14.74 -0.18
CA LEU A 326 -0.34 -15.38 -1.06
C LEU A 326 -1.33 -16.25 -0.27
N ILE A 327 -0.86 -17.04 0.69
CA ILE A 327 -1.72 -17.82 1.59
C ILE A 327 -2.67 -16.88 2.34
N LEU A 328 -2.16 -15.81 2.92
CA LEU A 328 -2.97 -14.80 3.60
C LEU A 328 -4.05 -14.21 2.67
N LEU A 329 -3.66 -13.73 1.50
CA LEU A 329 -4.56 -13.06 0.55
C LEU A 329 -5.65 -13.97 0.00
N LEU A 330 -5.34 -15.24 -0.20
CA LEU A 330 -6.32 -16.23 -0.68
C LEU A 330 -7.25 -16.70 0.44
N SER A 331 -6.82 -16.65 1.72
CA SER A 331 -7.60 -17.10 2.87
C SER A 331 -8.38 -15.99 3.59
N THR A 332 -8.01 -14.71 3.39
CA THR A 332 -8.69 -13.58 4.08
C THR A 332 -10.19 -13.54 3.79
N PRO A 333 -11.06 -13.29 4.79
CA PRO A 333 -12.51 -13.26 4.57
C PRO A 333 -12.92 -12.10 3.65
N SER A 334 -12.45 -10.89 3.87
CA SER A 334 -12.76 -9.74 3.03
C SER A 334 -11.73 -9.55 1.91
N TRP A 335 -12.17 -9.00 0.77
CA TRP A 335 -11.30 -8.70 -0.37
C TRP A 335 -11.54 -7.28 -0.88
N PHE A 336 -10.45 -6.54 -1.01
CA PHE A 336 -10.39 -5.23 -1.65
C PHE A 336 -9.20 -5.21 -2.61
N LEU A 337 -9.30 -4.47 -3.69
CA LEU A 337 -8.28 -4.46 -4.74
C LEU A 337 -6.88 -4.08 -4.22
N HIS A 338 -6.79 -3.09 -3.32
CA HIS A 338 -5.52 -2.65 -2.75
C HIS A 338 -4.78 -3.74 -1.95
N TYR A 339 -5.48 -4.79 -1.48
CA TYR A 339 -4.85 -5.93 -0.80
C TYR A 339 -3.85 -6.66 -1.70
N SER A 340 -4.10 -6.71 -3.02
CA SER A 340 -3.19 -7.31 -3.99
C SER A 340 -1.79 -6.68 -3.95
N GLY A 341 -1.70 -5.41 -3.57
CA GLY A 341 -0.45 -4.67 -3.44
C GLY A 341 0.53 -5.25 -2.43
N LEU A 342 0.06 -5.96 -1.38
CA LEU A 342 0.95 -6.62 -0.41
C LEU A 342 1.88 -7.66 -1.06
N ALA A 343 1.46 -8.27 -2.16
CA ALA A 343 2.28 -9.23 -2.90
C ALA A 343 3.31 -8.53 -3.82
N ALA A 344 3.14 -7.24 -4.13
CA ALA A 344 3.94 -6.57 -5.16
C ALA A 344 5.43 -6.50 -4.82
N ALA A 345 5.77 -6.16 -3.57
CA ALA A 345 7.16 -6.04 -3.13
C ALA A 345 7.92 -7.38 -3.18
N PRO A 346 7.46 -8.46 -2.53
CA PRO A 346 8.15 -9.74 -2.60
C PRO A 346 8.13 -10.34 -4.01
N LEU A 347 7.06 -10.15 -4.80
CA LEU A 347 6.99 -10.61 -6.18
C LEU A 347 8.04 -9.94 -7.08
N ALA A 348 8.22 -8.62 -6.96
CA ALA A 348 9.23 -7.90 -7.73
C ALA A 348 10.66 -8.34 -7.39
N VAL A 349 10.94 -8.61 -6.11
CA VAL A 349 12.25 -9.15 -5.69
C VAL A 349 12.45 -10.58 -6.23
N VAL A 350 11.42 -11.44 -6.20
CA VAL A 350 11.47 -12.79 -6.80
C VAL A 350 11.72 -12.71 -8.30
N ALA A 351 10.98 -11.85 -9.02
CA ALA A 351 11.15 -11.67 -10.47
C ALA A 351 12.58 -11.22 -10.83
N GLY A 352 13.13 -10.26 -10.09
CA GLY A 352 14.50 -9.80 -10.32
C GLY A 352 15.57 -10.85 -9.97
N ALA A 353 15.38 -11.60 -8.88
CA ALA A 353 16.28 -12.70 -8.52
C ALA A 353 16.24 -13.82 -9.57
N ALA A 354 15.06 -14.13 -10.12
CA ALA A 354 14.90 -15.08 -11.21
C ALA A 354 15.60 -14.60 -12.50
N ALA A 355 15.44 -13.31 -12.83
CA ALA A 355 16.11 -12.70 -13.99
C ALA A 355 17.65 -12.76 -13.85
N ALA A 356 18.18 -12.52 -12.65
CA ALA A 356 19.60 -12.68 -12.36
C ALA A 356 20.05 -14.14 -12.59
N ALA A 357 19.32 -15.11 -12.01
CA ALA A 357 19.65 -16.53 -12.15
C ALA A 357 19.58 -17.03 -13.62
N LEU A 358 18.65 -16.52 -14.41
CA LEU A 358 18.57 -16.79 -15.85
C LEU A 358 19.77 -16.19 -16.60
N SER A 359 20.12 -14.94 -16.29
CA SER A 359 21.28 -14.28 -16.90
C SER A 359 22.59 -15.03 -16.62
N ASP A 360 22.76 -15.57 -15.42
CA ASP A 360 23.97 -16.33 -15.06
C ASP A 360 24.06 -17.68 -15.81
N ARG A 361 22.92 -18.33 -16.05
CA ARG A 361 22.84 -19.58 -16.84
C ARG A 361 23.06 -19.36 -18.34
N ALA A 362 22.76 -18.17 -18.84
CA ALA A 362 22.93 -17.86 -20.25
C ALA A 362 24.43 -17.62 -20.58
N ARG A 363 25.10 -18.61 -21.16
CA ARG A 363 26.53 -18.54 -21.49
C ARG A 363 26.85 -17.56 -22.62
N ARG A 364 25.90 -17.32 -23.56
CA ARG A 364 26.10 -16.46 -24.73
C ARG A 364 25.53 -15.07 -24.51
N GLY A 365 26.30 -14.03 -24.83
CA GLY A 365 25.90 -12.63 -24.62
C GLY A 365 24.62 -12.24 -25.34
N TRP A 366 24.39 -12.76 -26.56
CA TRP A 366 23.17 -12.49 -27.31
C TRP A 366 21.91 -13.09 -26.63
N VAL A 367 22.04 -14.29 -25.98
CA VAL A 367 20.92 -14.90 -25.23
C VAL A 367 20.53 -14.02 -24.04
N ARG A 368 21.51 -13.45 -23.32
CA ARG A 368 21.24 -12.49 -22.24
C ARG A 368 20.51 -11.25 -22.74
N ALA A 369 20.95 -10.71 -23.89
CA ALA A 369 20.32 -9.55 -24.52
C ALA A 369 18.87 -9.85 -24.94
N THR A 370 18.64 -11.02 -25.54
CA THR A 370 17.28 -11.46 -25.91
C THR A 370 16.37 -11.62 -24.70
N ILE A 371 16.83 -12.27 -23.63
CA ILE A 371 16.07 -12.40 -22.38
C ILE A 371 15.71 -11.01 -21.83
N ALA A 372 16.69 -10.10 -21.73
CA ALA A 372 16.45 -8.75 -21.26
C ALA A 372 15.42 -8.00 -22.12
N LEU A 373 15.54 -8.12 -23.45
CA LEU A 373 14.59 -7.50 -24.38
C LEU A 373 13.18 -8.05 -24.22
N LEU A 374 13.01 -9.36 -24.13
CA LEU A 374 11.70 -10.01 -23.93
C LEU A 374 11.08 -9.63 -22.59
N LEU A 375 11.86 -9.58 -21.51
CA LEU A 375 11.39 -9.13 -20.21
C LEU A 375 10.95 -7.67 -20.24
N CYS A 376 11.73 -6.78 -20.88
CA CYS A 376 11.37 -5.37 -21.05
C CYS A 376 10.13 -5.21 -21.93
N ALA A 377 10.04 -5.93 -23.04
CA ALA A 377 8.89 -5.88 -23.94
C ALA A 377 7.61 -6.37 -23.24
N GLY A 378 7.69 -7.48 -22.50
CA GLY A 378 6.58 -8.01 -21.71
C GLY A 378 6.13 -7.03 -20.61
N LEU A 379 7.10 -6.39 -19.95
CA LEU A 379 6.82 -5.37 -18.94
C LEU A 379 6.10 -4.16 -19.53
N VAL A 380 6.59 -3.64 -20.67
CA VAL A 380 5.96 -2.50 -21.37
C VAL A 380 4.56 -2.88 -21.84
N ALA A 381 4.41 -4.01 -22.52
CA ALA A 381 3.12 -4.47 -23.03
C ALA A 381 2.10 -4.68 -21.91
N GLY A 382 2.51 -5.28 -20.79
CA GLY A 382 1.66 -5.52 -19.63
C GLY A 382 1.28 -4.24 -18.87
N SER A 383 2.11 -3.18 -18.92
CA SER A 383 1.85 -1.94 -18.18
C SER A 383 1.02 -0.90 -18.95
N VAL A 384 0.90 -1.00 -20.28
CA VAL A 384 0.16 -0.02 -21.10
C VAL A 384 -1.29 0.16 -20.65
N PRO A 385 -2.09 -0.91 -20.42
CA PRO A 385 -3.48 -0.75 -19.96
C PRO A 385 -3.57 0.02 -18.65
N ASP A 386 -2.66 -0.23 -17.73
CA ASP A 386 -2.65 0.34 -16.38
C ASP A 386 -2.20 1.80 -16.38
N LEU A 387 -1.19 2.15 -17.18
CA LEU A 387 -0.75 3.53 -17.37
C LEU A 387 -1.81 4.39 -18.08
N THR A 388 -2.70 3.76 -18.85
CA THR A 388 -3.84 4.42 -19.50
C THR A 388 -5.10 4.45 -18.62
N ALA A 389 -5.13 3.72 -17.52
CA ALA A 389 -6.25 3.67 -16.57
C ALA A 389 -6.55 5.07 -15.98
N ARG A 390 -7.75 5.22 -15.46
CA ARG A 390 -8.18 6.39 -14.68
C ARG A 390 -8.34 5.98 -13.22
N LEU A 391 -7.50 6.53 -12.34
CA LEU A 391 -7.61 6.29 -10.91
C LEU A 391 -8.30 7.49 -10.24
N GLY A 392 -9.48 7.21 -9.67
CA GLY A 392 -10.35 8.25 -9.13
C GLY A 392 -11.33 8.83 -10.16
N ARG A 393 -11.96 9.93 -9.80
CA ARG A 393 -12.92 10.68 -10.60
C ARG A 393 -12.96 12.14 -10.17
N PRO A 394 -13.38 13.09 -11.05
CA PRO A 394 -13.50 14.48 -10.72
C PRO A 394 -14.43 14.73 -9.53
N PHE A 395 -14.07 15.72 -8.74
CA PHE A 395 -14.89 16.23 -7.65
C PHE A 395 -15.35 17.66 -7.99
N PRO A 396 -16.67 17.95 -7.96
CA PRO A 396 -17.19 19.27 -8.31
C PRO A 396 -17.11 20.23 -7.10
N GLY A 397 -15.87 20.44 -6.60
CA GLY A 397 -15.63 21.19 -5.35
C GLY A 397 -16.13 22.61 -5.38
N ILE A 398 -15.88 23.34 -6.48
CA ILE A 398 -16.29 24.76 -6.62
C ILE A 398 -17.80 24.90 -6.54
N GLU A 399 -18.54 24.06 -7.30
CA GLU A 399 -20.01 24.12 -7.36
C GLU A 399 -20.65 23.71 -6.04
N LEU A 400 -20.04 22.77 -5.32
CA LEU A 400 -20.50 22.36 -4.00
C LEU A 400 -20.17 23.39 -2.93
N ALA A 401 -18.97 23.98 -2.96
CA ALA A 401 -18.52 24.95 -1.97
C ALA A 401 -19.43 26.18 -1.86
N VAL A 402 -19.98 26.65 -2.99
CA VAL A 402 -20.92 27.78 -3.01
C VAL A 402 -22.20 27.52 -2.21
N THR A 403 -22.60 26.25 -2.09
CA THR A 403 -23.83 25.83 -1.39
C THR A 403 -23.59 25.39 0.06
N VAL A 404 -22.33 25.22 0.46
CA VAL A 404 -21.95 24.82 1.82
C VAL A 404 -21.93 26.06 2.72
N PRO A 405 -22.66 26.06 3.86
CA PRO A 405 -22.69 27.22 4.75
C PRO A 405 -21.33 27.42 5.44
N SER A 406 -20.98 28.69 5.67
CA SER A 406 -19.75 29.07 6.40
C SER A 406 -19.79 28.71 7.89
N SER A 407 -20.96 28.44 8.46
CA SER A 407 -21.15 28.11 9.87
C SER A 407 -22.05 26.88 10.07
N GLY A 408 -21.85 26.19 11.17
CA GLY A 408 -22.56 24.95 11.53
C GLY A 408 -21.95 23.70 10.93
N CYS A 409 -22.41 22.56 11.41
CA CYS A 409 -21.89 21.25 11.04
C CYS A 409 -22.34 20.82 9.65
N VAL A 410 -21.42 20.28 8.87
CA VAL A 410 -21.68 19.65 7.56
C VAL A 410 -21.38 18.19 7.67
N THR A 411 -22.30 17.30 7.32
CA THR A 411 -22.09 15.87 7.34
C THR A 411 -22.08 15.26 5.94
N SER A 412 -21.39 14.15 5.76
CA SER A 412 -21.36 13.43 4.48
C SER A 412 -21.27 11.92 4.70
N ASP A 413 -21.79 11.17 3.73
CA ASP A 413 -21.64 9.72 3.66
C ASP A 413 -20.27 9.26 3.09
N ASP A 414 -19.39 10.23 2.77
CA ASP A 414 -18.02 9.98 2.33
C ASP A 414 -17.08 11.04 2.94
N PRO A 415 -16.12 10.67 3.80
CA PRO A 415 -15.25 11.63 4.48
C PRO A 415 -14.40 12.45 3.51
N THR A 416 -14.03 11.88 2.35
CA THR A 416 -13.28 12.61 1.32
C THR A 416 -14.03 13.86 0.84
N THR A 417 -15.37 13.80 0.82
CA THR A 417 -16.19 14.97 0.45
C THR A 417 -15.98 16.14 1.40
N LEU A 418 -15.92 15.88 2.72
CA LEU A 418 -15.69 16.92 3.72
C LEU A 418 -14.28 17.50 3.65
N ILE A 419 -13.29 16.65 3.40
CA ILE A 419 -11.89 17.06 3.21
C ILE A 419 -11.76 17.96 1.98
N GLN A 420 -12.33 17.54 0.84
CA GLN A 420 -12.22 18.28 -0.42
C GLN A 420 -12.99 19.62 -0.42
N LEU A 421 -13.87 19.83 0.54
CA LEU A 421 -14.60 21.08 0.75
C LEU A 421 -13.98 21.95 1.86
N ASP A 422 -12.83 21.55 2.43
CA ASP A 422 -12.16 22.22 3.56
C ASP A 422 -13.08 22.44 4.78
N VAL A 423 -13.96 21.45 5.05
CA VAL A 423 -14.93 21.56 6.16
C VAL A 423 -14.69 20.56 7.29
N LEU A 424 -13.80 19.58 7.12
CA LEU A 424 -13.64 18.54 8.13
C LEU A 424 -12.95 19.06 9.39
N SER A 425 -11.82 19.74 9.27
CA SER A 425 -11.12 20.38 10.41
C SER A 425 -12.02 21.41 11.08
N ARG A 426 -12.73 22.24 10.30
CA ARG A 426 -13.73 23.18 10.82
C ARG A 426 -14.83 22.49 11.62
N ASN A 427 -15.35 21.35 11.14
CA ASN A 427 -16.35 20.58 11.87
C ASN A 427 -15.80 20.09 13.23
N ILE A 428 -14.56 19.62 13.27
CA ILE A 428 -13.92 19.17 14.53
C ILE A 428 -13.80 20.35 15.50
N GLN A 429 -13.34 21.50 15.04
CA GLN A 429 -13.20 22.72 15.86
C GLN A 429 -14.56 23.21 16.42
N PHE A 430 -15.65 23.01 15.67
CA PHE A 430 -17.01 23.34 16.12
C PHE A 430 -17.63 22.30 17.04
N GLY A 431 -16.93 21.22 17.39
CA GLY A 431 -17.45 20.12 18.20
C GLY A 431 -18.55 19.31 17.52
N CYS A 432 -18.58 19.30 16.19
CA CYS A 432 -19.53 18.49 15.43
C CYS A 432 -19.29 17.00 15.65
N ARG A 433 -20.33 16.19 15.47
CA ARG A 433 -20.20 14.73 15.56
C ARG A 433 -19.19 14.22 14.53
N PHE A 434 -18.11 13.62 15.01
CA PHE A 434 -17.00 13.16 14.20
C PHE A 434 -17.15 11.68 13.88
N VAL A 435 -17.25 11.33 12.59
CA VAL A 435 -17.34 9.96 12.07
C VAL A 435 -16.34 9.80 10.95
N VAL A 436 -15.29 9.04 11.21
CA VAL A 436 -14.20 8.79 10.26
C VAL A 436 -14.59 7.76 9.20
N ASP A 437 -15.13 6.64 9.63
CA ASP A 437 -15.47 5.50 8.76
C ASP A 437 -16.92 5.06 8.98
N LEU A 438 -17.85 5.76 8.31
CA LEU A 438 -19.26 5.39 8.36
C LEU A 438 -19.49 3.96 7.82
N GLY A 439 -18.71 3.57 6.79
CA GLY A 439 -18.74 2.22 6.24
C GLY A 439 -18.23 1.17 7.23
N GLY A 440 -17.22 1.49 7.99
CA GLY A 440 -16.56 0.61 8.96
C GLY A 440 -17.46 0.17 10.10
N TYR A 441 -18.40 1.01 10.52
CA TYR A 441 -19.38 0.63 11.55
C TYR A 441 -20.23 -0.60 11.18
N SER A 442 -20.26 -1.00 9.90
CA SER A 442 -20.91 -2.26 9.49
C SER A 442 -20.08 -3.50 9.84
N TYR A 443 -18.84 -3.34 10.23
CA TYR A 443 -17.93 -4.43 10.66
C TYR A 443 -17.72 -4.46 12.18
N ASP A 444 -18.29 -3.51 12.93
CA ASP A 444 -18.23 -3.48 14.39
C ASP A 444 -19.08 -4.62 14.98
N LEU A 445 -18.39 -5.64 15.52
CA LEU A 445 -19.01 -6.87 16.04
C LEU A 445 -19.78 -6.70 17.35
N GLU A 446 -19.62 -5.59 18.06
CA GLU A 446 -20.51 -5.26 19.16
C GLU A 446 -21.92 -4.92 18.68
N SER A 447 -22.07 -4.62 17.40
CA SER A 447 -23.37 -4.40 16.80
C SER A 447 -24.07 -5.74 16.56
N PRO A 448 -25.24 -6.01 17.16
CA PRO A 448 -26.08 -7.10 16.71
C PRO A 448 -26.29 -6.99 15.20
N GLY A 449 -25.85 -8.00 14.45
CA GLY A 449 -25.89 -7.98 12.98
C GLY A 449 -24.64 -7.43 12.30
N GLY A 450 -23.48 -7.36 12.95
CA GLY A 450 -22.19 -6.97 12.34
C GLY A 450 -21.76 -7.81 11.13
N HIS A 451 -22.33 -9.00 10.95
CA HIS A 451 -22.13 -9.84 9.77
C HIS A 451 -23.21 -9.67 8.68
N VAL A 452 -24.19 -8.80 8.91
CA VAL A 452 -25.30 -8.57 7.99
C VAL A 452 -24.94 -7.45 7.01
N PRO A 453 -25.30 -7.55 5.72
CA PRO A 453 -25.10 -6.47 4.76
C PRO A 453 -25.72 -5.15 5.26
N ARG A 454 -25.09 -4.01 4.94
CA ARG A 454 -25.51 -2.67 5.43
C ARG A 454 -27.00 -2.41 5.25
N ASN A 455 -27.53 -2.72 4.08
CA ASN A 455 -28.96 -2.55 3.76
C ASN A 455 -29.92 -3.45 4.57
N GLN A 456 -29.40 -4.39 5.35
CA GLN A 456 -30.14 -5.27 6.25
C GLN A 456 -29.77 -5.01 7.72
N ASN A 457 -28.78 -4.18 8.01
CA ASN A 457 -28.29 -3.89 9.35
C ASN A 457 -29.01 -2.67 9.94
N ALA A 458 -30.08 -2.92 10.68
CA ALA A 458 -30.92 -1.88 11.29
C ALA A 458 -30.14 -0.94 12.25
N ARG A 459 -29.08 -1.43 12.94
CA ARG A 459 -28.24 -0.58 13.78
C ARG A 459 -27.38 0.34 12.97
N TRP A 460 -26.76 -0.14 11.90
CA TRP A 460 -26.00 0.69 10.99
C TRP A 460 -26.91 1.76 10.33
N GLN A 461 -28.13 1.40 9.94
CA GLN A 461 -29.11 2.32 9.38
C GLN A 461 -29.42 3.48 10.34
N ARG A 462 -29.71 3.16 11.60
CA ARG A 462 -29.97 4.20 12.63
C ARG A 462 -28.73 5.09 12.83
N LEU A 463 -27.54 4.50 13.06
CA LEU A 463 -26.30 5.23 13.24
C LEU A 463 -26.00 6.19 12.08
N ALA A 464 -26.15 5.71 10.85
CA ALA A 464 -25.90 6.50 9.65
C ALA A 464 -26.88 7.68 9.52
N ILE A 465 -28.18 7.44 9.74
CA ILE A 465 -29.18 8.50 9.71
C ILE A 465 -28.97 9.52 10.84
N ASP A 466 -28.68 9.07 12.06
CA ASP A 466 -28.43 9.95 13.22
C ASP A 466 -27.17 10.80 13.02
N TYR A 467 -26.10 10.20 12.44
CA TYR A 467 -24.91 10.97 12.07
C TYR A 467 -25.24 12.01 11.01
N LEU A 468 -25.85 11.61 9.90
CA LEU A 468 -26.17 12.54 8.82
C LEU A 468 -27.11 13.66 9.30
N ARG A 469 -28.11 13.32 10.14
CA ARG A 469 -29.05 14.30 10.71
C ARG A 469 -28.41 15.32 11.65
N SER A 470 -27.24 15.02 12.22
CA SER A 470 -26.51 15.93 13.11
C SER A 470 -25.91 17.13 12.37
N GLY A 471 -25.83 17.09 11.05
CA GLY A 471 -25.38 18.22 10.22
C GLY A 471 -26.49 19.23 9.97
N ARG A 472 -26.12 20.52 9.88
CA ARG A 472 -27.00 21.57 9.34
C ARG A 472 -27.26 21.35 7.84
N VAL A 473 -26.23 20.89 7.14
CA VAL A 473 -26.30 20.46 5.75
C VAL A 473 -25.67 19.08 5.61
N VAL A 474 -26.29 18.26 4.79
CA VAL A 474 -25.87 16.88 4.50
C VAL A 474 -25.51 16.75 3.03
N ILE A 475 -24.37 16.16 2.73
CA ILE A 475 -23.94 15.86 1.37
C ILE A 475 -23.88 14.36 1.20
N THR A 476 -24.74 13.79 0.35
CA THR A 476 -24.79 12.35 0.11
C THR A 476 -24.45 12.00 -1.33
N ALA A 477 -23.60 11.00 -1.53
CA ALA A 477 -23.19 10.52 -2.85
C ALA A 477 -22.90 9.02 -2.90
N ARG A 478 -22.55 8.41 -1.75
CA ARG A 478 -22.02 7.04 -1.67
C ARG A 478 -23.07 6.03 -1.27
N PHE A 479 -23.60 6.14 -0.06
CA PHE A 479 -24.52 5.15 0.51
C PHE A 479 -25.98 5.37 0.15
N SER A 480 -26.32 6.51 -0.44
CA SER A 480 -27.65 6.80 -0.99
C SER A 480 -28.03 5.92 -2.19
N ARG A 481 -27.13 5.07 -2.67
CA ARG A 481 -27.31 4.13 -3.78
C ARG A 481 -27.19 2.69 -3.27
N LYS A 482 -27.61 1.70 -4.08
CA LYS A 482 -27.79 0.25 -3.83
C LYS A 482 -26.95 -0.47 -2.76
N ALA A 483 -25.83 0.09 -2.28
CA ALA A 483 -24.88 -0.57 -1.38
C ALA A 483 -24.93 -0.07 0.07
N GLY A 484 -25.86 0.80 0.46
CA GLY A 484 -25.84 1.43 1.78
C GLY A 484 -27.19 1.43 2.48
N PHE A 485 -28.06 2.39 2.15
CA PHE A 485 -29.34 2.55 2.84
C PHE A 485 -30.36 1.50 2.44
N ASP A 486 -31.14 1.04 3.43
CA ASP A 486 -32.38 0.32 3.18
C ASP A 486 -33.48 1.26 2.63
N ALA A 487 -34.63 0.70 2.28
CA ALA A 487 -35.73 1.49 1.74
C ALA A 487 -36.27 2.55 2.73
N GLY A 488 -36.24 2.27 4.03
CA GLY A 488 -36.65 3.20 5.08
C GLY A 488 -35.72 4.39 5.22
N SER A 489 -34.43 4.12 5.38
CA SER A 489 -33.37 5.13 5.48
C SER A 489 -33.28 5.96 4.20
N ALA A 490 -33.41 5.31 3.04
CA ALA A 490 -33.42 6.02 1.75
C ALA A 490 -34.62 6.99 1.66
N ARG A 491 -35.82 6.57 2.10
CA ARG A 491 -37.01 7.47 2.14
C ARG A 491 -36.76 8.63 3.10
N THR A 492 -36.20 8.37 4.28
CA THR A 492 -35.87 9.42 5.26
C THR A 492 -34.92 10.47 4.65
N VAL A 493 -33.79 10.04 4.08
CA VAL A 493 -32.80 10.94 3.47
C VAL A 493 -33.38 11.69 2.26
N ASN A 494 -34.20 11.02 1.44
CA ASN A 494 -34.82 11.63 0.28
C ASN A 494 -35.97 12.60 0.65
N GLY A 495 -36.58 12.43 1.82
CA GLY A 495 -37.59 13.34 2.35
C GLY A 495 -37.03 14.64 2.94
N TRP A 496 -35.74 14.73 3.16
CA TRP A 496 -35.09 15.99 3.59
C TRP A 496 -35.15 17.05 2.49
N HIS A 497 -35.26 18.31 2.91
CA HIS A 497 -35.32 19.43 1.98
C HIS A 497 -34.06 19.49 1.11
N THR A 498 -34.22 19.39 -0.21
CA THR A 498 -33.09 19.44 -1.17
C THR A 498 -32.74 20.87 -1.49
N MET A 499 -31.53 21.31 -1.12
CA MET A 499 -30.98 22.60 -1.48
C MET A 499 -30.45 22.63 -2.92
N GLY A 500 -29.89 21.49 -3.38
CA GLY A 500 -29.31 21.40 -4.71
C GLY A 500 -28.78 20.01 -5.03
N ARG A 501 -28.43 19.83 -6.30
CA ARG A 501 -27.77 18.63 -6.82
C ARG A 501 -26.65 19.03 -7.76
N VAL A 502 -25.45 18.46 -7.53
CA VAL A 502 -24.29 18.64 -8.40
C VAL A 502 -23.78 17.26 -8.80
N GLY A 503 -24.01 16.88 -10.03
CA GLY A 503 -23.68 15.54 -10.52
C GLY A 503 -24.32 14.44 -9.66
N ARG A 504 -23.50 13.66 -8.99
CA ARG A 504 -23.93 12.57 -8.09
C ARG A 504 -24.23 13.02 -6.66
N TYR A 505 -23.84 14.24 -6.29
CA TYR A 505 -23.95 14.77 -4.94
C TYR A 505 -25.31 15.43 -4.74
N SER A 506 -25.98 15.12 -3.63
CA SER A 506 -27.22 15.74 -3.22
C SER A 506 -26.98 16.48 -1.91
N LEU A 507 -27.28 17.78 -1.91
CA LEU A 507 -27.20 18.63 -0.72
C LEU A 507 -28.60 18.76 -0.13
N ARG A 508 -28.73 18.48 1.17
CA ARG A 508 -30.02 18.48 1.86
C ARG A 508 -29.90 19.13 3.24
N VAL A 509 -31.01 19.69 3.68
CA VAL A 509 -31.22 20.12 5.07
C VAL A 509 -32.06 19.04 5.74
N PRO A 510 -31.50 18.35 6.78
CA PRO A 510 -32.25 17.32 7.48
C PRO A 510 -33.43 17.91 8.24
N THR A 511 -34.56 17.19 8.24
CA THR A 511 -35.67 17.52 9.15
C THR A 511 -35.29 17.09 10.57
N PRO A 512 -35.61 17.90 11.59
CA PRO A 512 -35.42 17.51 13.00
C PRO A 512 -36.07 16.16 13.28
N ALA A 513 -35.48 15.39 14.23
CA ALA A 513 -36.13 14.18 14.69
C ALA A 513 -37.49 14.56 15.32
N PRO A 514 -38.54 13.74 15.10
CA PRO A 514 -39.79 13.98 15.83
C PRO A 514 -39.52 13.97 17.34
N ALA A 515 -40.04 14.97 18.03
CA ALA A 515 -39.89 15.06 19.49
C ALA A 515 -40.45 13.78 20.12
N GLY A 516 -39.58 12.94 20.71
CA GLY A 516 -39.98 11.68 21.37
C GLY A 516 -39.19 10.43 20.95
N SER A 517 -38.21 10.52 20.03
CA SER A 517 -37.43 9.32 19.58
C SER A 517 -36.09 9.11 20.32
N SER A 518 -35.83 9.83 21.40
CA SER A 518 -34.67 9.58 22.29
C SER A 518 -35.05 8.55 23.35
N ARG A 519 -34.91 7.25 23.02
CA ARG A 519 -34.77 6.15 23.99
C ARG A 519 -33.66 5.23 23.58
#